data_ab075fadf9864a80584ff4c408c84b2f
#
_entry.id   ab075fadf9864a80584ff4c408c84b2f
#
_cell.length_a   1.000
_cell.length_b   1.000
_cell.length_c   1.000
_cell.angle_alpha   90.00
_cell.angle_beta   90.00
_cell.angle_gamma   90.00
#
_symmetry.space_group_name_H-M   'P 1'
#
loop_
_entity.id
_entity.type
_entity.pdbx_description
1 polymer ?
#
loop_
_entity_poly.entity_id
_entity_poly.type
_entity_poly.pdbx_seq_one_letter_code
_entity_poly.pdbx_strand_id
1 'polypeptide(L)'
;MKKSIGNIFLALIYIILYAPLLVMVFFSFNEAKSTTVFTGFSLKWYAELFSSSNTMMALRNTLVLAVTSALIATVIGTAAAVYMYNVRSRAWKASLDMVTNLPMMNPEIVTGVSMMLLFVFVGRLLGAVNSLSFGTLLIAHVTFNLPYVILNVLPKLNQTDPHLAEAALDLGSTPMQAFFKVTLPSIMLGIVSGMIMAFTMSLDDFVISYYTTGSDFQTLPLMIFAMTKKTVKPDMYALSSVIFLTVLVLLLIVNIGQIRQEKKDQ
;
A
#
# COMPACT_ATOMS: atom_id res chain seq x y z
N MET A 1 33.47 14.80 -18.02
CA MET A 1 32.50 14.59 -19.13
C MET A 1 31.53 13.44 -18.91
N LYS A 2 31.97 12.20 -18.57
CA LYS A 2 31.02 11.07 -18.35
C LYS A 2 29.98 11.30 -17.24
N LYS A 3 30.34 11.91 -16.09
CA LYS A 3 29.40 12.22 -15.00
C LYS A 3 28.34 13.25 -15.38
N SER A 4 28.68 14.27 -16.18
CA SER A 4 27.71 15.29 -16.62
C SER A 4 26.69 14.72 -17.60
N ILE A 5 27.10 13.83 -18.52
CA ILE A 5 26.17 13.16 -19.44
C ILE A 5 25.21 12.25 -18.68
N GLY A 6 25.69 11.51 -17.66
CA GLY A 6 24.85 10.69 -16.80
C GLY A 6 23.82 11.52 -16.02
N ASN A 7 24.21 12.68 -15.48
CA ASN A 7 23.30 13.56 -14.75
C ASN A 7 22.23 14.19 -15.68
N ILE A 8 22.61 14.57 -16.91
CA ILE A 8 21.64 15.07 -17.90
C ILE A 8 20.64 13.98 -18.30
N PHE A 9 21.11 12.75 -18.52
CA PHE A 9 20.26 11.62 -18.84
C PHE A 9 19.27 11.30 -17.70
N LEU A 10 19.75 11.28 -16.46
CA LEU A 10 18.89 11.12 -15.27
C LEU A 10 17.86 12.23 -15.15
N ALA A 11 18.27 13.50 -15.32
CA ALA A 11 17.35 14.63 -15.28
C ALA A 11 16.26 14.52 -16.35
N LEU A 12 16.61 14.10 -17.55
CA LEU A 12 15.67 13.93 -18.66
C LEU A 12 14.66 12.81 -18.34
N ILE A 13 15.10 11.69 -17.77
CA ILE A 13 14.20 10.61 -17.32
C ILE A 13 13.23 11.13 -16.27
N TYR A 14 13.72 11.85 -15.26
CA TYR A 14 12.83 12.42 -14.23
C TYR A 14 11.83 13.43 -14.80
N ILE A 15 12.26 14.29 -15.72
CA ILE A 15 11.34 15.23 -16.39
C ILE A 15 10.25 14.46 -17.13
N ILE A 16 10.59 13.45 -17.92
CA ILE A 16 9.60 12.64 -18.67
C ILE A 16 8.62 11.94 -17.73
N LEU A 17 9.11 11.38 -16.61
CA LEU A 17 8.27 10.67 -15.64
C LEU A 17 7.34 11.61 -14.87
N TYR A 18 7.84 12.76 -14.44
CA TYR A 18 7.06 13.67 -13.58
C TYR A 18 6.30 14.76 -14.35
N ALA A 19 6.65 15.03 -15.62
CA ALA A 19 5.96 16.05 -16.40
C ALA A 19 4.44 15.85 -16.50
N PRO A 20 3.90 14.64 -16.75
CA PRO A 20 2.45 14.44 -16.78
C PRO A 20 1.79 14.75 -15.43
N LEU A 21 2.44 14.39 -14.32
CA LEU A 21 1.94 14.66 -12.97
C LEU A 21 1.95 16.16 -12.66
N LEU A 22 3.02 16.86 -13.03
CA LEU A 22 3.13 18.31 -12.86
C LEU A 22 2.10 19.04 -13.71
N VAL A 23 1.87 18.60 -14.95
CA VAL A 23 0.82 19.15 -15.82
C VAL A 23 -0.55 18.95 -15.18
N MET A 24 -0.84 17.77 -14.65
CA MET A 24 -2.09 17.48 -13.96
C MET A 24 -2.28 18.40 -12.74
N VAL A 25 -1.23 18.55 -11.90
CA VAL A 25 -1.27 19.47 -10.75
C VAL A 25 -1.44 20.93 -11.20
N PHE A 26 -0.79 21.35 -12.27
CA PHE A 26 -0.93 22.70 -12.82
C PHE A 26 -2.36 22.98 -13.30
N PHE A 27 -2.95 22.06 -14.08
CA PHE A 27 -4.32 22.19 -14.57
C PHE A 27 -5.40 22.02 -13.50
N SER A 28 -5.07 21.46 -12.33
CA SER A 28 -5.99 21.40 -11.20
C SER A 28 -6.38 22.78 -10.64
N PHE A 29 -5.55 23.78 -10.90
CA PHE A 29 -5.82 25.18 -10.53
C PHE A 29 -6.48 25.99 -11.66
N ASN A 30 -6.83 25.38 -12.79
CA ASN A 30 -7.45 26.09 -13.90
C ASN A 30 -8.89 26.48 -13.57
N GLU A 31 -9.27 27.72 -13.85
CA GLU A 31 -10.63 28.23 -13.62
C GLU A 31 -11.66 27.60 -14.56
N ALA A 32 -11.30 27.40 -15.82
CA ALA A 32 -12.19 26.81 -16.82
C ALA A 32 -12.37 25.31 -16.66
N LYS A 33 -13.49 24.80 -17.20
CA LYS A 33 -13.73 23.35 -17.36
C LYS A 33 -12.87 22.70 -18.45
N SER A 34 -11.99 23.47 -19.08
CA SER A 34 -11.10 22.99 -20.13
C SER A 34 -9.88 22.31 -19.53
N THR A 35 -9.51 21.19 -20.11
CA THR A 35 -8.31 20.40 -19.77
C THR A 35 -7.11 20.76 -20.66
N THR A 36 -7.29 21.64 -21.63
CA THR A 36 -6.27 21.97 -22.65
C THR A 36 -5.90 23.46 -22.67
N VAL A 37 -6.76 24.33 -22.17
CA VAL A 37 -6.51 25.78 -22.17
C VAL A 37 -6.56 26.28 -20.74
N PHE A 38 -5.48 26.90 -20.28
CA PHE A 38 -5.41 27.54 -18.96
C PHE A 38 -5.99 28.96 -19.07
N THR A 39 -7.07 29.23 -18.33
CA THR A 39 -7.78 30.52 -18.40
C THR A 39 -7.54 31.40 -17.19
N GLY A 40 -7.09 30.85 -16.07
CA GLY A 40 -6.82 31.61 -14.84
C GLY A 40 -6.62 30.68 -13.66
N PHE A 41 -6.06 31.22 -12.57
CA PHE A 41 -5.84 30.48 -11.33
C PHE A 41 -7.10 30.49 -10.46
N SER A 42 -7.57 29.32 -10.04
CA SER A 42 -8.73 29.17 -9.15
C SER A 42 -8.61 27.95 -8.25
N LEU A 43 -9.10 28.06 -7.03
CA LEU A 43 -9.26 26.96 -6.08
C LEU A 43 -10.68 26.37 -6.08
N LYS A 44 -11.51 26.75 -7.03
CA LYS A 44 -12.92 26.35 -7.12
C LYS A 44 -13.10 24.84 -7.06
N TRP A 45 -12.29 24.09 -7.81
CA TRP A 45 -12.39 22.64 -7.89
C TRP A 45 -12.02 21.95 -6.58
N TYR A 46 -11.11 22.52 -5.82
CA TYR A 46 -10.78 22.04 -4.47
C TYR A 46 -11.94 22.29 -3.50
N ALA A 47 -12.56 23.46 -3.55
CA ALA A 47 -13.75 23.76 -2.74
C ALA A 47 -14.92 22.82 -3.09
N GLU A 48 -15.17 22.58 -4.38
CA GLU A 48 -16.18 21.64 -4.87
C GLU A 48 -15.88 20.20 -4.45
N LEU A 49 -14.62 19.79 -4.53
CA LEU A 49 -14.13 18.46 -4.10
C LEU A 49 -14.45 18.21 -2.62
N PHE A 50 -14.07 19.13 -1.74
CA PHE A 50 -14.28 18.99 -0.29
C PHE A 50 -15.74 19.16 0.14
N SER A 51 -16.56 19.81 -0.66
CA SER A 51 -18.01 19.91 -0.44
C SER A 51 -18.81 18.72 -0.95
N SER A 52 -18.19 17.89 -1.82
CA SER A 52 -18.83 16.67 -2.36
C SER A 52 -18.92 15.56 -1.32
N SER A 53 -20.12 15.25 -0.86
CA SER A 53 -20.36 14.16 0.10
C SER A 53 -19.86 12.79 -0.43
N ASN A 54 -20.06 12.52 -1.74
CA ASN A 54 -19.63 11.26 -2.34
C ASN A 54 -18.11 11.10 -2.36
N THR A 55 -17.39 12.18 -2.68
CA THR A 55 -15.91 12.18 -2.70
C THR A 55 -15.34 11.99 -1.30
N MET A 56 -15.93 12.69 -0.32
CA MET A 56 -15.50 12.58 1.07
C MET A 56 -15.78 11.18 1.63
N MET A 57 -16.90 10.57 1.26
CA MET A 57 -17.23 9.19 1.62
C MET A 57 -16.23 8.21 0.98
N ALA A 58 -15.93 8.34 -0.31
CA ALA A 58 -14.96 7.49 -1.00
C ALA A 58 -13.55 7.62 -0.40
N LEU A 59 -13.11 8.83 -0.06
CA LEU A 59 -11.85 9.09 0.62
C LEU A 59 -11.80 8.40 2.00
N ARG A 60 -12.84 8.59 2.81
CA ARG A 60 -12.96 7.93 4.12
C ARG A 60 -12.91 6.41 3.98
N ASN A 61 -13.65 5.86 3.03
CA ASN A 61 -13.69 4.42 2.77
C ASN A 61 -12.30 3.88 2.42
N THR A 62 -11.58 4.58 1.53
CA THR A 62 -10.21 4.19 1.15
C THR A 62 -9.27 4.22 2.33
N LEU A 63 -9.30 5.29 3.15
CA LEU A 63 -8.46 5.40 4.34
C LEU A 63 -8.77 4.31 5.38
N VAL A 64 -10.05 4.05 5.64
CA VAL A 64 -10.47 2.97 6.56
C VAL A 64 -9.98 1.62 6.06
N LEU A 65 -10.15 1.33 4.76
CA LEU A 65 -9.67 0.10 4.16
C LEU A 65 -8.14 -0.02 4.24
N ALA A 66 -7.41 1.02 3.83
CA ALA A 66 -5.96 1.02 3.82
C ALA A 66 -5.36 0.85 5.23
N VAL A 67 -5.88 1.57 6.22
CA VAL A 67 -5.42 1.44 7.61
C VAL A 67 -5.74 0.06 8.19
N THR A 68 -6.98 -0.40 8.04
CA THR A 68 -7.40 -1.68 8.63
C THR A 68 -6.69 -2.87 7.97
N SER A 69 -6.57 -2.87 6.63
CA SER A 69 -5.86 -3.94 5.90
C SER A 69 -4.36 -3.94 6.22
N ALA A 70 -3.72 -2.75 6.28
CA ALA A 70 -2.30 -2.64 6.63
C ALA A 70 -2.02 -3.14 8.05
N LEU A 71 -2.84 -2.76 9.04
CA LEU A 71 -2.67 -3.22 10.42
C LEU A 71 -2.81 -4.74 10.53
N ILE A 72 -3.86 -5.31 9.94
CA ILE A 72 -4.10 -6.76 9.99
C ILE A 72 -2.98 -7.49 9.23
N ALA A 73 -2.62 -7.05 8.02
CA ALA A 73 -1.54 -7.63 7.23
C ALA A 73 -0.20 -7.54 7.96
N THR A 74 0.07 -6.45 8.68
CA THR A 74 1.31 -6.29 9.47
C THR A 74 1.40 -7.31 10.60
N VAL A 75 0.33 -7.51 11.35
CA VAL A 75 0.31 -8.50 12.43
C VAL A 75 0.51 -9.93 11.87
N ILE A 76 -0.28 -10.31 10.87
CA ILE A 76 -0.22 -11.65 10.28
C ILE A 76 1.12 -11.85 9.53
N GLY A 77 1.55 -10.87 8.73
CA GLY A 77 2.78 -10.93 7.95
C GLY A 77 4.03 -10.97 8.84
N THR A 78 4.04 -10.23 9.95
CA THR A 78 5.13 -10.31 10.94
C THR A 78 5.17 -11.68 11.60
N ALA A 79 4.03 -12.23 12.00
CA ALA A 79 3.96 -13.58 12.57
C ALA A 79 4.43 -14.64 11.54
N ALA A 80 4.03 -14.51 10.27
CA ALA A 80 4.47 -15.38 9.19
C ALA A 80 5.98 -15.27 8.95
N ALA A 81 6.54 -14.05 8.93
CA ALA A 81 7.99 -13.83 8.77
C ALA A 81 8.80 -14.46 9.91
N VAL A 82 8.34 -14.30 11.16
CA VAL A 82 8.96 -14.93 12.34
C VAL A 82 8.89 -16.45 12.25
N TYR A 83 7.75 -17.01 11.82
CA TYR A 83 7.63 -18.44 11.58
C TYR A 83 8.62 -18.91 10.50
N MET A 84 8.67 -18.24 9.33
CA MET A 84 9.58 -18.58 8.23
C MET A 84 11.06 -18.49 8.64
N TYR A 85 11.41 -17.53 9.49
CA TYR A 85 12.77 -17.40 10.04
C TYR A 85 13.17 -18.64 10.85
N ASN A 86 12.26 -19.17 11.68
CA ASN A 86 12.51 -20.30 12.58
C ASN A 86 12.40 -21.68 11.90
N VAL A 87 11.92 -21.74 10.66
CA VAL A 87 11.79 -23.02 9.91
C VAL A 87 13.18 -23.60 9.61
N ARG A 88 13.45 -24.82 10.11
CA ARG A 88 14.72 -25.53 9.91
C ARG A 88 14.76 -26.32 8.60
N SER A 89 13.64 -26.82 8.12
CA SER A 89 13.55 -27.60 6.89
C SER A 89 13.77 -26.72 5.65
N ARG A 90 14.85 -26.97 4.91
CA ARG A 90 15.18 -26.23 3.68
C ARG A 90 14.09 -26.33 2.61
N ALA A 91 13.51 -27.53 2.44
CA ALA A 91 12.44 -27.74 1.47
C ALA A 91 11.18 -26.96 1.85
N TRP A 92 10.80 -26.99 3.14
CA TRP A 92 9.64 -26.27 3.64
C TRP A 92 9.82 -24.74 3.55
N LYS A 93 11.02 -24.25 3.87
CA LYS A 93 11.36 -22.83 3.72
C LYS A 93 11.24 -22.39 2.25
N ALA A 94 11.79 -23.15 1.31
CA ALA A 94 11.67 -22.86 -0.12
C ALA A 94 10.21 -22.84 -0.61
N SER A 95 9.36 -23.73 -0.09
CA SER A 95 7.94 -23.76 -0.41
C SER A 95 7.21 -22.51 0.12
N LEU A 96 7.52 -22.08 1.35
CA LEU A 96 6.96 -20.86 1.93
C LEU A 96 7.39 -19.62 1.16
N ASP A 97 8.69 -19.52 0.80
CA ASP A 97 9.22 -18.44 -0.02
C ASP A 97 8.52 -18.40 -1.38
N MET A 98 8.30 -19.55 -2.02
CA MET A 98 7.58 -19.65 -3.29
C MET A 98 6.13 -19.14 -3.14
N VAL A 99 5.40 -19.63 -2.15
CA VAL A 99 3.99 -19.24 -1.91
C VAL A 99 3.87 -17.76 -1.59
N THR A 100 4.82 -17.20 -0.82
CA THR A 100 4.85 -15.78 -0.49
C THR A 100 5.08 -14.89 -1.72
N ASN A 101 5.99 -15.31 -2.63
CA ASN A 101 6.33 -14.51 -3.81
C ASN A 101 5.34 -14.69 -4.98
N LEU A 102 4.58 -15.78 -5.01
CA LEU A 102 3.68 -16.13 -6.11
C LEU A 102 2.63 -15.03 -6.39
N PRO A 103 1.94 -14.43 -5.38
CA PRO A 103 0.99 -13.35 -5.63
C PRO A 103 1.60 -12.10 -6.26
N MET A 104 2.87 -11.81 -5.98
CA MET A 104 3.56 -10.64 -6.55
C MET A 104 3.94 -10.83 -8.03
N MET A 105 4.09 -12.08 -8.48
CA MET A 105 4.41 -12.41 -9.88
C MET A 105 3.16 -12.50 -10.75
N ASN A 106 1.99 -12.70 -10.14
CA ASN A 106 0.74 -12.80 -10.86
C ASN A 106 0.21 -11.42 -11.24
N PRO A 107 -0.38 -11.26 -12.46
CA PRO A 107 -1.12 -10.06 -12.80
C PRO A 107 -2.25 -9.81 -11.78
N GLU A 108 -2.38 -8.59 -11.29
CA GLU A 108 -3.39 -8.20 -10.29
C GLU A 108 -4.82 -8.54 -10.72
N ILE A 109 -5.11 -8.45 -12.02
CA ILE A 109 -6.41 -8.83 -12.59
C ILE A 109 -6.71 -10.30 -12.32
N VAL A 110 -5.74 -11.19 -12.48
CA VAL A 110 -5.93 -12.63 -12.26
C VAL A 110 -6.21 -12.89 -10.78
N THR A 111 -5.47 -12.25 -9.91
CA THR A 111 -5.67 -12.32 -8.45
C THR A 111 -7.06 -11.80 -8.06
N GLY A 112 -7.45 -10.61 -8.55
CA GLY A 112 -8.74 -10.01 -8.26
C GLY A 112 -9.93 -10.87 -8.72
N VAL A 113 -9.88 -11.38 -9.97
CA VAL A 113 -10.93 -12.27 -10.51
C VAL A 113 -10.99 -13.58 -9.73
N SER A 114 -9.84 -14.18 -9.40
CA SER A 114 -9.80 -15.43 -8.64
C SER A 114 -10.40 -15.26 -7.24
N MET A 115 -10.09 -14.15 -6.55
CA MET A 115 -10.68 -13.84 -5.26
C MET A 115 -12.19 -13.59 -5.36
N MET A 116 -12.64 -12.84 -6.38
CA MET A 116 -14.06 -12.63 -6.62
C MET A 116 -14.80 -13.97 -6.77
N LEU A 117 -14.29 -14.87 -7.63
CA LEU A 117 -14.89 -16.20 -7.84
C LEU A 117 -14.93 -17.02 -6.56
N LEU A 118 -13.84 -16.99 -5.77
CA LEU A 118 -13.78 -17.66 -4.48
C LEU A 118 -14.84 -17.12 -3.51
N PHE A 119 -14.95 -15.79 -3.37
CA PHE A 119 -15.92 -15.17 -2.47
C PHE A 119 -17.37 -15.43 -2.90
N VAL A 120 -17.64 -15.38 -4.21
CA VAL A 120 -18.98 -15.72 -4.73
C VAL A 120 -19.31 -17.20 -4.50
N PHE A 121 -18.34 -18.09 -4.70
CA PHE A 121 -18.53 -19.53 -4.46
C PHE A 121 -18.81 -19.80 -2.96
N VAL A 122 -17.96 -19.28 -2.08
CA VAL A 122 -18.13 -19.44 -0.62
C VAL A 122 -19.43 -18.78 -0.14
N GLY A 123 -19.75 -17.59 -0.65
CA GLY A 123 -21.00 -16.90 -0.30
C GLY A 123 -22.23 -17.73 -0.67
N ARG A 124 -22.23 -18.36 -1.85
CA ARG A 124 -23.33 -19.26 -2.26
C ARG A 124 -23.45 -20.48 -1.35
N LEU A 125 -22.34 -21.10 -0.97
CA LEU A 125 -22.33 -22.22 -0.03
C LEU A 125 -22.92 -21.84 1.34
N LEU A 126 -22.69 -20.59 1.78
CA LEU A 126 -23.17 -20.06 3.04
C LEU A 126 -24.59 -19.45 2.92
N GLY A 127 -25.23 -19.51 1.76
CA GLY A 127 -26.58 -18.96 1.52
C GLY A 127 -26.63 -17.42 1.50
N ALA A 128 -25.50 -16.74 1.27
CA ALA A 128 -25.44 -15.29 1.21
C ALA A 128 -26.04 -14.77 -0.12
N VAL A 129 -26.97 -13.82 -0.04
CA VAL A 129 -27.58 -13.16 -1.21
C VAL A 129 -26.57 -12.23 -1.89
N ASN A 130 -25.80 -11.47 -1.10
CA ASN A 130 -24.72 -10.61 -1.55
C ASN A 130 -23.40 -11.17 -1.04
N SER A 131 -22.63 -11.79 -1.92
CA SER A 131 -21.36 -12.44 -1.55
C SER A 131 -20.19 -11.45 -1.41
N LEU A 132 -20.30 -10.26 -2.00
CA LEU A 132 -19.28 -9.23 -1.98
C LEU A 132 -19.66 -8.10 -1.03
N SER A 133 -18.73 -7.67 -0.19
CA SER A 133 -18.94 -6.70 0.87
C SER A 133 -17.62 -6.04 1.27
N PHE A 134 -17.65 -5.11 2.23
CA PHE A 134 -16.42 -4.61 2.86
C PHE A 134 -15.54 -5.73 3.45
N GLY A 135 -16.15 -6.79 3.99
CA GLY A 135 -15.39 -7.94 4.53
C GLY A 135 -14.58 -8.67 3.46
N THR A 136 -15.16 -8.96 2.29
CA THR A 136 -14.44 -9.60 1.17
C THR A 136 -13.35 -8.70 0.61
N LEU A 137 -13.63 -7.40 0.49
CA LEU A 137 -12.66 -6.39 0.09
C LEU A 137 -11.48 -6.33 1.07
N LEU A 138 -11.75 -6.31 2.38
CA LEU A 138 -10.72 -6.29 3.41
C LEU A 138 -9.86 -7.56 3.39
N ILE A 139 -10.47 -8.74 3.28
CA ILE A 139 -9.73 -10.02 3.18
C ILE A 139 -8.84 -10.02 1.94
N ALA A 140 -9.34 -9.55 0.80
CA ALA A 140 -8.56 -9.45 -0.42
C ALA A 140 -7.33 -8.54 -0.26
N HIS A 141 -7.52 -7.36 0.31
CA HIS A 141 -6.43 -6.42 0.58
C HIS A 141 -5.42 -6.95 1.60
N VAL A 142 -5.87 -7.58 2.67
CA VAL A 142 -4.98 -8.24 3.64
C VAL A 142 -4.14 -9.30 2.95
N THR A 143 -4.77 -10.20 2.17
CA THR A 143 -4.07 -11.29 1.46
C THR A 143 -3.05 -10.74 0.47
N PHE A 144 -3.39 -9.70 -0.28
CA PHE A 144 -2.51 -9.04 -1.23
C PHE A 144 -1.32 -8.35 -0.54
N ASN A 145 -1.54 -7.77 0.64
CA ASN A 145 -0.52 -7.04 1.38
C ASN A 145 0.46 -7.93 2.15
N LEU A 146 0.07 -9.18 2.47
CA LEU A 146 0.91 -10.11 3.26
C LEU A 146 2.33 -10.29 2.72
N PRO A 147 2.56 -10.55 1.42
CA PRO A 147 3.89 -10.70 0.86
C PRO A 147 4.78 -9.48 1.09
N TYR A 148 4.23 -8.28 0.92
CA TYR A 148 4.98 -7.04 1.09
C TYR A 148 5.45 -6.84 2.53
N VAL A 149 4.63 -7.20 3.52
CA VAL A 149 5.02 -7.16 4.93
C VAL A 149 6.12 -8.20 5.21
N ILE A 150 5.93 -9.45 4.76
CA ILE A 150 6.90 -10.53 4.98
C ILE A 150 8.27 -10.14 4.39
N LEU A 151 8.30 -9.60 3.17
CA LEU A 151 9.53 -9.19 2.48
C LEU A 151 10.25 -7.99 3.11
N ASN A 152 9.56 -7.21 3.94
CA ASN A 152 10.19 -6.14 4.72
C ASN A 152 10.68 -6.64 6.08
N VAL A 153 9.96 -7.56 6.71
CA VAL A 153 10.28 -8.06 8.06
C VAL A 153 11.35 -9.16 8.03
N LEU A 154 11.23 -10.13 7.12
CA LEU A 154 12.13 -11.29 7.07
C LEU A 154 13.62 -10.92 6.85
N PRO A 155 13.99 -9.97 5.97
CA PRO A 155 15.38 -9.52 5.87
C PRO A 155 15.90 -8.88 7.17
N LYS A 156 15.05 -8.17 7.92
CA LYS A 156 15.45 -7.58 9.22
C LYS A 156 15.70 -8.67 10.26
N LEU A 157 14.88 -9.71 10.31
CA LEU A 157 15.15 -10.88 11.14
C LEU A 157 16.48 -11.54 10.79
N ASN A 158 16.80 -11.70 9.50
CA ASN A 158 18.06 -12.28 9.05
C ASN A 158 19.29 -11.41 9.32
N GLN A 159 19.12 -10.09 9.49
CA GLN A 159 20.19 -9.14 9.83
C GLN A 159 20.40 -8.99 11.34
N THR A 160 19.41 -9.40 12.15
CA THR A 160 19.50 -9.34 13.62
C THR A 160 20.39 -10.46 14.12
N ASP A 161 21.26 -10.17 15.10
CA ASP A 161 22.12 -11.17 15.72
C ASP A 161 21.24 -12.26 16.41
N PRO A 162 21.35 -13.53 15.99
CA PRO A 162 20.57 -14.62 16.58
C PRO A 162 20.85 -14.84 18.07
N HIS A 163 22.03 -14.48 18.55
CA HIS A 163 22.43 -14.64 19.95
C HIS A 163 21.75 -13.65 20.91
N LEU A 164 21.14 -12.58 20.41
CA LEU A 164 20.40 -11.62 21.26
C LEU A 164 19.23 -12.28 22.00
N ALA A 165 18.47 -13.12 21.30
CA ALA A 165 17.36 -13.84 21.90
C ALA A 165 17.85 -14.92 22.88
N GLU A 166 18.93 -15.64 22.53
CA GLU A 166 19.56 -16.65 23.39
C GLU A 166 20.10 -16.00 24.68
N ALA A 167 20.83 -14.89 24.58
CA ALA A 167 21.34 -14.15 25.73
C ALA A 167 20.21 -13.69 26.68
N ALA A 168 19.06 -13.27 26.11
CA ALA A 168 17.91 -12.90 26.95
C ALA A 168 17.35 -14.12 27.71
N LEU A 169 17.32 -15.30 27.09
CA LEU A 169 16.90 -16.54 27.74
C LEU A 169 17.88 -16.96 28.85
N ASP A 170 19.19 -16.84 28.62
CA ASP A 170 20.24 -17.13 29.61
C ASP A 170 20.15 -16.20 30.83
N LEU A 171 19.69 -14.98 30.62
CA LEU A 171 19.40 -14.01 31.69
C LEU A 171 18.07 -14.25 32.40
N GLY A 172 17.40 -15.40 32.15
CA GLY A 172 16.19 -15.80 32.82
C GLY A 172 14.89 -15.27 32.22
N SER A 173 14.91 -14.67 31.01
CA SER A 173 13.69 -14.26 30.32
C SER A 173 12.94 -15.49 29.79
N THR A 174 11.60 -15.43 29.83
CA THR A 174 10.79 -16.42 29.12
C THR A 174 10.86 -16.19 27.59
N PRO A 175 10.58 -17.20 26.74
CA PRO A 175 10.62 -17.04 25.27
C PRO A 175 9.72 -15.88 24.78
N MET A 176 8.57 -15.69 25.41
CA MET A 176 7.66 -14.58 25.08
C MET A 176 8.27 -13.22 25.47
N GLN A 177 8.95 -13.14 26.61
CA GLN A 177 9.66 -11.93 27.04
C GLN A 177 10.84 -11.62 26.13
N ALA A 178 11.63 -12.61 25.75
CA ALA A 178 12.74 -12.45 24.81
C ALA A 178 12.22 -11.95 23.43
N PHE A 179 11.11 -12.51 22.96
CA PHE A 179 10.49 -12.05 21.72
C PHE A 179 10.04 -10.59 21.81
N PHE A 180 9.20 -10.21 22.79
CA PHE A 180 8.64 -8.86 22.86
C PHE A 180 9.62 -7.78 23.30
N LYS A 181 10.62 -8.12 24.14
CA LYS A 181 11.58 -7.14 24.67
C LYS A 181 12.86 -7.02 23.86
N VAL A 182 13.22 -8.05 23.07
CA VAL A 182 14.49 -8.10 22.33
C VAL A 182 14.24 -8.23 20.82
N THR A 183 13.59 -9.31 20.38
CA THR A 183 13.43 -9.59 18.94
C THR A 183 12.51 -8.58 18.27
N LEU A 184 11.34 -8.32 18.83
CA LEU A 184 10.34 -7.42 18.23
C LEU A 184 10.88 -5.97 18.08
N PRO A 185 11.52 -5.37 19.09
CA PRO A 185 12.14 -4.06 18.94
C PRO A 185 13.27 -4.02 17.89
N SER A 186 14.09 -5.08 17.80
CA SER A 186 15.20 -5.13 16.83
C SER A 186 14.74 -5.17 15.37
N ILE A 187 13.54 -5.70 15.11
CA ILE A 187 12.95 -5.77 13.76
C ILE A 187 11.90 -4.68 13.50
N MET A 188 11.70 -3.76 14.46
CA MET A 188 10.62 -2.76 14.38
C MET A 188 10.68 -1.93 13.10
N LEU A 189 11.89 -1.61 12.62
CA LEU A 189 12.08 -0.87 11.37
C LEU A 189 11.50 -1.63 10.17
N GLY A 190 11.71 -2.95 10.11
CA GLY A 190 11.13 -3.82 9.08
C GLY A 190 9.61 -3.88 9.17
N ILE A 191 9.06 -3.94 10.40
CA ILE A 191 7.62 -3.97 10.63
C ILE A 191 6.97 -2.66 10.17
N VAL A 192 7.53 -1.52 10.57
CA VAL A 192 7.04 -0.21 10.16
C VAL A 192 7.12 -0.02 8.65
N SER A 193 8.24 -0.40 8.03
CA SER A 193 8.40 -0.34 6.57
C SER A 193 7.39 -1.22 5.86
N GLY A 194 7.17 -2.45 6.33
CA GLY A 194 6.15 -3.37 5.79
C GLY A 194 4.73 -2.82 5.95
N MET A 195 4.41 -2.22 7.10
CA MET A 195 3.11 -1.60 7.34
C MET A 195 2.84 -0.43 6.39
N ILE A 196 3.84 0.42 6.17
CA ILE A 196 3.71 1.56 5.26
C ILE A 196 3.56 1.09 3.82
N MET A 197 4.32 0.07 3.41
CA MET A 197 4.18 -0.52 2.09
C MET A 197 2.77 -1.10 1.89
N ALA A 198 2.26 -1.86 2.86
CA ALA A 198 0.91 -2.41 2.84
C ALA A 198 -0.16 -1.31 2.79
N PHE A 199 0.02 -0.23 3.56
CA PHE A 199 -0.87 0.93 3.53
C PHE A 199 -0.88 1.60 2.16
N THR A 200 0.29 1.85 1.58
CA THR A 200 0.42 2.50 0.27
C THR A 200 -0.21 1.64 -0.83
N MET A 201 0.07 0.33 -0.84
CA MET A 201 -0.49 -0.61 -1.81
C MET A 201 -2.02 -0.69 -1.72
N SER A 202 -2.56 -0.61 -0.51
CA SER A 202 -4.01 -0.63 -0.31
C SER A 202 -4.70 0.70 -0.62
N LEU A 203 -3.96 1.82 -0.55
CA LEU A 203 -4.51 3.16 -0.76
C LEU A 203 -4.79 3.45 -2.24
N ASP A 204 -3.94 3.00 -3.14
CA ASP A 204 -4.01 3.26 -4.58
C ASP A 204 -4.55 2.06 -5.38
N ASP A 205 -4.85 0.93 -4.72
CA ASP A 205 -5.40 -0.24 -5.39
C ASP A 205 -6.75 0.05 -6.03
N PHE A 206 -6.79 -0.23 -7.33
CA PHE A 206 -8.01 -0.20 -8.13
C PHE A 206 -8.47 -1.61 -8.51
N VAL A 207 -7.53 -2.48 -8.89
CA VAL A 207 -7.84 -3.73 -9.58
C VAL A 207 -8.51 -4.73 -8.63
N ILE A 208 -7.91 -4.98 -7.49
CA ILE A 208 -8.46 -5.92 -6.49
C ILE A 208 -9.76 -5.36 -5.94
N SER A 209 -9.79 -4.06 -5.63
CA SER A 209 -11.01 -3.37 -5.18
C SER A 209 -12.15 -3.51 -6.19
N TYR A 210 -11.89 -3.39 -7.50
CA TYR A 210 -12.92 -3.48 -8.54
C TYR A 210 -13.64 -4.84 -8.56
N TYR A 211 -12.91 -5.92 -8.32
CA TYR A 211 -13.46 -7.28 -8.36
C TYR A 211 -14.02 -7.76 -7.03
N THR A 212 -13.57 -7.22 -5.90
CA THR A 212 -13.88 -7.78 -4.57
C THR A 212 -14.78 -6.90 -3.71
N THR A 213 -15.07 -5.66 -4.14
CA THR A 213 -15.98 -4.76 -3.45
C THR A 213 -17.46 -5.11 -3.68
N GLY A 214 -18.30 -4.82 -2.69
CA GLY A 214 -19.75 -4.83 -2.85
C GLY A 214 -20.28 -3.51 -3.42
N SER A 215 -21.58 -3.47 -3.70
CA SER A 215 -22.27 -2.28 -4.23
C SER A 215 -22.22 -1.07 -3.31
N ASP A 216 -22.09 -1.31 -2.01
CA ASP A 216 -22.29 -0.29 -0.95
C ASP A 216 -21.00 0.35 -0.48
N PHE A 217 -19.85 -0.11 -0.99
CA PHE A 217 -18.54 0.38 -0.55
C PHE A 217 -17.68 0.81 -1.74
N GLN A 218 -17.66 2.10 -2.00
CA GLN A 218 -16.86 2.69 -3.08
C GLN A 218 -15.56 3.27 -2.53
N THR A 219 -14.42 2.85 -3.09
CA THR A 219 -13.11 3.45 -2.82
C THR A 219 -12.83 4.61 -3.77
N LEU A 220 -11.85 5.44 -3.42
CA LEU A 220 -11.47 6.60 -4.21
C LEU A 220 -10.89 6.23 -5.58
N PRO A 221 -9.99 5.21 -5.71
CA PRO A 221 -9.54 4.72 -7.03
C PRO A 221 -10.69 4.24 -7.92
N LEU A 222 -11.68 3.54 -7.36
CA LEU A 222 -12.88 3.12 -8.11
C LEU A 222 -13.71 4.31 -8.58
N MET A 223 -13.86 5.34 -7.74
CA MET A 223 -14.57 6.57 -8.10
C MET A 223 -13.85 7.31 -9.23
N ILE A 224 -12.53 7.46 -9.15
CA ILE A 224 -11.71 8.08 -10.19
C ILE A 224 -11.88 7.32 -11.51
N PHE A 225 -11.75 6.01 -11.49
CA PHE A 225 -11.94 5.18 -12.69
C PHE A 225 -13.35 5.33 -13.30
N ALA A 226 -14.39 5.34 -12.46
CA ALA A 226 -15.74 5.58 -12.93
C ALA A 226 -15.91 6.97 -13.58
N MET A 227 -15.19 7.97 -13.08
CA MET A 227 -15.17 9.32 -13.67
C MET A 227 -14.42 9.35 -15.00
N THR A 228 -13.32 8.59 -15.17
CA THR A 228 -12.55 8.55 -16.43
C THR A 228 -13.36 7.98 -17.60
N LYS A 229 -14.34 7.12 -17.33
CA LYS A 229 -15.27 6.60 -18.36
C LYS A 229 -16.28 7.64 -18.87
N LYS A 230 -16.43 8.75 -18.16
CA LYS A 230 -17.24 9.90 -18.56
C LYS A 230 -16.32 11.00 -19.10
N THR A 231 -16.87 12.14 -19.45
CA THR A 231 -16.06 13.32 -19.83
C THR A 231 -15.18 13.73 -18.67
N VAL A 232 -13.84 13.77 -18.87
CA VAL A 232 -12.88 14.18 -17.86
C VAL A 232 -13.19 15.61 -17.41
N LYS A 233 -13.51 15.77 -16.15
CA LYS A 233 -13.80 17.06 -15.54
C LYS A 233 -12.60 17.58 -14.75
N PRO A 234 -12.44 18.88 -14.58
CA PRO A 234 -11.32 19.45 -13.81
C PRO A 234 -11.30 19.08 -12.32
N ASP A 235 -12.44 18.72 -11.73
CA ASP A 235 -12.53 18.16 -10.38
C ASP A 235 -11.67 16.89 -10.21
N MET A 236 -11.52 16.09 -11.27
CA MET A 236 -10.62 14.94 -11.27
C MET A 236 -9.15 15.33 -11.14
N TYR A 237 -8.72 16.42 -11.78
CA TYR A 237 -7.34 16.89 -11.63
C TYR A 237 -7.07 17.36 -10.20
N ALA A 238 -8.03 18.08 -9.59
CA ALA A 238 -7.94 18.49 -8.19
C ALA A 238 -7.87 17.27 -7.26
N LEU A 239 -8.74 16.26 -7.46
CA LEU A 239 -8.75 15.02 -6.69
C LEU A 239 -7.43 14.27 -6.81
N SER A 240 -6.98 14.02 -8.04
CA SER A 240 -5.72 13.30 -8.31
C SER A 240 -4.51 14.06 -7.75
N SER A 241 -4.52 15.40 -7.80
CA SER A 241 -3.46 16.23 -7.23
C SER A 241 -3.40 16.12 -5.70
N VAL A 242 -4.56 16.11 -5.02
CA VAL A 242 -4.63 15.92 -3.56
C VAL A 242 -4.07 14.56 -3.17
N ILE A 243 -4.46 13.49 -3.88
CA ILE A 243 -3.95 12.15 -3.62
C ILE A 243 -2.44 12.09 -3.84
N PHE A 244 -1.98 12.56 -5.00
CA PHE A 244 -0.55 12.58 -5.32
C PHE A 244 0.26 13.32 -4.26
N LEU A 245 -0.17 14.52 -3.85
CA LEU A 245 0.50 15.30 -2.81
C LEU A 245 0.46 14.58 -1.45
N THR A 246 -0.66 13.97 -1.11
CA THR A 246 -0.80 13.21 0.15
C THR A 246 0.17 12.04 0.20
N VAL A 247 0.20 11.22 -0.87
CA VAL A 247 1.13 10.09 -0.97
C VAL A 247 2.59 10.55 -0.96
N LEU A 248 2.89 11.62 -1.70
CA LEU A 248 4.24 12.21 -1.73
C LEU A 248 4.69 12.66 -0.34
N VAL A 249 3.84 13.36 0.40
CA VAL A 249 4.14 13.83 1.76
C VAL A 249 4.35 12.64 2.70
N LEU A 250 3.48 11.63 2.63
CA LEU A 250 3.64 10.40 3.44
C LEU A 250 4.96 9.70 3.16
N LEU A 251 5.30 9.51 1.89
CA LEU A 251 6.58 8.90 1.49
C LEU A 251 7.79 9.71 1.97
N LEU A 252 7.73 11.04 1.88
CA LEU A 252 8.80 11.91 2.38
C LEU A 252 8.96 11.80 3.90
N ILE A 253 7.86 11.79 4.66
CA ILE A 253 7.89 11.64 6.13
C ILE A 253 8.56 10.32 6.51
N VAL A 254 8.16 9.23 5.84
CA VAL A 254 8.70 7.89 6.08
C VAL A 254 10.19 7.83 5.75
N ASN A 255 10.57 8.31 4.56
CA ASN A 255 11.96 8.29 4.11
C ASN A 255 12.88 9.10 5.07
N ILE A 256 12.44 10.29 5.49
CA ILE A 256 13.17 11.10 6.47
C ILE A 256 13.28 10.38 7.82
N GLY A 257 12.22 9.67 8.23
CA GLY A 257 12.22 8.85 9.45
C GLY A 257 13.26 7.73 9.39
N GLN A 258 13.31 7.00 8.28
CA GLN A 258 14.28 5.92 8.05
C GLN A 258 15.73 6.43 8.05
N ILE A 259 16.01 7.51 7.32
CA ILE A 259 17.36 8.12 7.28
C ILE A 259 17.82 8.58 8.68
N ARG A 260 16.90 9.10 9.49
CA ARG A 260 17.24 9.53 10.86
C ARG A 260 17.54 8.36 11.78
N GLN A 261 16.88 7.21 11.59
CA GLN A 261 17.16 6.01 12.38
C GLN A 261 18.51 5.38 11.98
N GLU A 262 18.77 5.23 10.69
CA GLU A 262 20.05 4.71 10.20
C GLU A 262 21.26 5.53 10.70
N LYS A 263 21.10 6.86 10.86
CA LYS A 263 22.15 7.74 11.43
C LYS A 263 22.31 7.62 12.95
N LYS A 264 21.35 7.05 13.66
CA LYS A 264 21.47 6.81 15.12
C LYS A 264 22.11 5.46 15.44
N ASP A 265 22.04 4.55 14.49
CA ASP A 265 22.56 3.18 14.62
C ASP A 265 24.02 3.06 14.12
N GLN A 266 24.58 4.15 13.52
CA GLN A 266 26.00 4.33 13.16
C GLN A 266 26.74 5.13 14.23
#